data_efa6a78985d8e90e3cc82210dba7ea55
#
_entry.id   efa6a78985d8e90e3cc82210dba7ea55
#
_cell.length_a   1.000
_cell.length_b   1.000
_cell.length_c   1.000
_cell.angle_alpha   90.00
_cell.angle_beta   90.00
_cell.angle_gamma   90.00
#
_symmetry.space_group_name_H-M   'P 1'
#
loop_
_entity.id
_entity.type
_entity.pdbx_description
1 polymer ?
#
loop_
_entity_poly.entity_id
_entity_poly.type
_entity_poly.pdbx_seq_one_letter_code
_entity_poly.pdbx_strand_id
1 'polypeptide(L)'
;MEDAFLKLEGVSVSYTAGSKAVDSVSATIPRHAITAIMGPSGCGKSTLLRAINRMHDLYRDISVTGHIYLQGRDVLQMPTMQVRRQIGMVFQRPNPFPTMSIADNVVAGYRLNGIRLGRTRRQALVEQSLRAVGLWDEVKEVTEKKGSFLSGGQQQRLCIARALALQPEVILMDEPTSALDPISTRRIEELLLELKTKVTIVIVTHNMGQAARISDMAMFMYLGKLIEYDSTQQLFTAPKDKRTEDYLTGQFG
;
A
#
# COMPACT_ATOMS: atom_id res chain seq x y z
N MET A 1 -5.06 23.03 13.98
CA MET A 1 -5.41 21.99 12.97
C MET A 1 -4.12 21.23 12.74
N GLU A 2 -4.03 19.97 13.23
CA GLU A 2 -2.88 19.14 12.90
C GLU A 2 -2.80 19.01 11.38
N ASP A 3 -1.64 19.33 10.81
CA ASP A 3 -1.39 19.23 9.37
C ASP A 3 -1.66 17.79 8.94
N ALA A 4 -2.75 17.59 8.20
CA ALA A 4 -3.14 16.28 7.68
C ALA A 4 -2.00 15.70 6.85
N PHE A 5 -1.46 14.55 7.25
CA PHE A 5 -0.26 13.99 6.61
C PHE A 5 -0.55 13.54 5.17
N LEU A 6 -1.59 12.74 4.96
CA LEU A 6 -2.11 12.37 3.64
C LEU A 6 -3.61 12.66 3.63
N LYS A 7 -4.06 13.57 2.76
CA LYS A 7 -5.46 14.01 2.71
C LYS A 7 -6.04 13.81 1.31
N LEU A 8 -7.20 13.23 1.26
CA LEU A 8 -8.03 13.09 0.05
C LEU A 8 -9.16 14.11 0.13
N GLU A 9 -9.40 14.87 -0.93
CA GLU A 9 -10.48 15.84 -1.05
C GLU A 9 -11.27 15.63 -2.34
N GLY A 10 -12.47 15.08 -2.22
CA GLY A 10 -13.38 14.87 -3.35
C GLY A 10 -12.80 14.02 -4.46
N VAL A 11 -11.92 13.05 -4.13
CA VAL A 11 -11.25 12.23 -5.12
C VAL A 11 -12.25 11.36 -5.86
N SER A 12 -12.27 11.52 -7.19
CA SER A 12 -13.07 10.66 -8.08
C SER A 12 -12.16 10.06 -9.14
N VAL A 13 -12.45 8.81 -9.53
CA VAL A 13 -11.75 8.09 -10.60
C VAL A 13 -12.78 7.56 -11.57
N SER A 14 -12.67 7.95 -12.84
CA SER A 14 -13.54 7.49 -13.90
C SER A 14 -12.76 6.74 -14.95
N TYR A 15 -13.31 5.61 -15.40
CA TYR A 15 -12.88 4.91 -16.60
C TYR A 15 -13.62 5.45 -17.82
N THR A 16 -13.15 5.16 -19.03
CA THR A 16 -13.80 5.55 -20.30
C THR A 16 -15.30 5.23 -20.26
N ALA A 17 -16.14 6.13 -20.82
CA ALA A 17 -17.59 6.03 -20.87
C ALA A 17 -18.37 6.48 -19.62
N GLY A 18 -17.75 7.30 -18.74
CA GLY A 18 -18.51 8.02 -17.70
C GLY A 18 -18.86 7.21 -16.46
N SER A 19 -18.42 5.96 -16.35
CA SER A 19 -18.62 5.20 -15.12
C SER A 19 -17.56 5.57 -14.07
N LYS A 20 -18.00 6.12 -12.94
CA LYS A 20 -17.14 6.41 -11.82
C LYS A 20 -16.88 5.14 -11.02
N ALA A 21 -15.63 4.71 -10.95
CA ALA A 21 -15.21 3.62 -10.08
C ALA A 21 -14.94 4.10 -8.64
N VAL A 22 -14.63 5.39 -8.48
CA VAL A 22 -14.53 6.10 -7.20
C VAL A 22 -15.24 7.43 -7.35
N ASP A 23 -16.09 7.79 -6.39
CA ASP A 23 -16.92 8.99 -6.44
C ASP A 23 -16.79 9.84 -5.19
N SER A 24 -16.11 10.98 -5.32
CA SER A 24 -15.99 12.06 -4.32
C SER A 24 -15.54 11.59 -2.93
N VAL A 25 -14.49 10.77 -2.87
CA VAL A 25 -13.95 10.27 -1.61
C VAL A 25 -13.11 11.35 -0.93
N SER A 26 -13.44 11.63 0.33
CA SER A 26 -12.67 12.56 1.19
C SER A 26 -12.30 11.87 2.49
N ALA A 27 -11.02 11.90 2.87
CA ALA A 27 -10.50 11.28 4.08
C ALA A 27 -9.16 11.90 4.48
N THR A 28 -8.84 11.83 5.76
CA THR A 28 -7.54 12.26 6.30
C THR A 28 -6.84 11.05 6.93
N ILE A 29 -5.71 10.66 6.37
CA ILE A 29 -4.93 9.50 6.80
C ILE A 29 -3.84 10.00 7.75
N PRO A 30 -3.80 9.50 9.00
CA PRO A 30 -2.84 9.94 9.99
C PRO A 30 -1.43 9.44 9.67
N ARG A 31 -0.43 10.20 10.11
CA ARG A 31 0.98 9.82 9.98
C ARG A 31 1.31 8.64 10.88
N HIS A 32 2.22 7.77 10.42
CA HIS A 32 2.74 6.63 11.20
C HIS A 32 1.61 5.74 11.75
N ALA A 33 0.60 5.51 10.95
CA ALA A 33 -0.54 4.65 11.24
C ALA A 33 -0.83 3.72 10.07
N ILE A 34 -1.57 2.66 10.34
CA ILE A 34 -2.11 1.77 9.32
C ILE A 34 -3.58 2.14 9.11
N THR A 35 -3.94 2.54 7.89
CA THR A 35 -5.33 2.74 7.47
C THR A 35 -5.75 1.60 6.54
N ALA A 36 -6.75 0.82 6.95
CA ALA A 36 -7.32 -0.24 6.13
C ALA A 36 -8.46 0.30 5.25
N ILE A 37 -8.49 -0.09 3.98
CA ILE A 37 -9.61 0.15 3.06
C ILE A 37 -10.31 -1.18 2.82
N MET A 38 -11.57 -1.27 3.23
CA MET A 38 -12.39 -2.48 3.17
C MET A 38 -13.64 -2.24 2.31
N GLY A 39 -14.29 -3.33 1.92
CA GLY A 39 -15.55 -3.33 1.17
C GLY A 39 -15.63 -4.49 0.19
N PRO A 40 -16.78 -4.71 -0.46
CA PRO A 40 -17.00 -5.77 -1.43
C PRO A 40 -16.05 -5.70 -2.62
N SER A 41 -15.91 -6.82 -3.34
CA SER A 41 -15.14 -6.86 -4.60
C SER A 41 -15.72 -5.89 -5.61
N GLY A 42 -14.85 -5.16 -6.35
CA GLY A 42 -15.28 -4.20 -7.36
C GLY A 42 -15.78 -2.85 -6.84
N CYS A 43 -15.82 -2.59 -5.52
CA CYS A 43 -16.31 -1.31 -4.98
C CYS A 43 -15.34 -0.11 -5.11
N GLY A 44 -14.16 -0.27 -5.75
CA GLY A 44 -13.26 0.84 -6.03
C GLY A 44 -12.01 0.95 -5.13
N LYS A 45 -11.78 0.03 -4.18
CA LYS A 45 -10.65 0.08 -3.21
C LYS A 45 -9.29 0.22 -3.87
N SER A 46 -8.93 -0.75 -4.74
CA SER A 46 -7.65 -0.73 -5.46
C SER A 46 -7.55 0.44 -6.43
N THR A 47 -8.68 0.90 -6.96
CA THR A 47 -8.76 2.09 -7.83
C THR A 47 -8.40 3.34 -7.02
N LEU A 48 -8.99 3.53 -5.83
CA LEU A 48 -8.65 4.63 -4.93
C LEU A 48 -7.18 4.55 -4.51
N LEU A 49 -6.71 3.37 -4.10
CA LEU A 49 -5.31 3.15 -3.69
C LEU A 49 -4.33 3.57 -4.79
N ARG A 50 -4.59 3.18 -6.04
CA ARG A 50 -3.75 3.51 -7.21
C ARG A 50 -3.83 4.98 -7.63
N ALA A 51 -4.88 5.70 -7.28
CA ALA A 51 -4.97 7.14 -7.50
C ALA A 51 -3.95 7.89 -6.62
N ILE A 52 -3.74 7.42 -5.37
CA ILE A 52 -2.85 8.08 -4.40
C ILE A 52 -1.41 8.19 -4.90
N ASN A 53 -0.88 7.20 -5.64
CA ASN A 53 0.48 7.24 -6.19
C ASN A 53 0.52 7.46 -7.70
N ARG A 54 -0.57 7.92 -8.28
CA ARG A 54 -0.67 8.24 -9.72
C ARG A 54 -0.37 7.07 -10.65
N MET A 55 -0.73 5.84 -10.25
CA MET A 55 -0.63 4.68 -11.15
C MET A 55 -1.59 4.77 -12.34
N HIS A 56 -2.68 5.52 -12.20
CA HIS A 56 -3.64 5.74 -13.30
C HIS A 56 -3.07 6.55 -14.47
N ASP A 57 -2.03 7.36 -14.24
CA ASP A 57 -1.34 8.10 -15.32
C ASP A 57 -0.73 7.20 -16.40
N LEU A 58 -0.61 5.88 -16.14
CA LEU A 58 -0.15 4.90 -17.11
C LEU A 58 -1.23 4.55 -18.16
N TYR A 59 -2.48 4.96 -17.91
CA TYR A 59 -3.63 4.62 -18.74
C TYR A 59 -4.31 5.90 -19.23
N ARG A 60 -4.45 6.05 -20.57
CA ARG A 60 -5.04 7.25 -21.19
C ARG A 60 -6.53 7.39 -20.92
N ASP A 61 -7.19 6.30 -20.65
CA ASP A 61 -8.65 6.21 -20.53
C ASP A 61 -9.13 6.33 -19.07
N ILE A 62 -8.24 6.68 -18.14
CA ILE A 62 -8.56 6.87 -16.73
C ILE A 62 -8.34 8.32 -16.36
N SER A 63 -9.37 8.95 -15.79
CA SER A 63 -9.29 10.31 -15.26
C SER A 63 -9.41 10.31 -13.74
N VAL A 64 -8.57 11.10 -13.08
CA VAL A 64 -8.61 11.35 -11.64
C VAL A 64 -8.92 12.81 -11.43
N THR A 65 -9.93 13.12 -10.61
CA THR A 65 -10.33 14.49 -10.23
C THR A 65 -10.38 14.62 -8.70
N GLY A 66 -10.49 15.86 -8.22
CA GLY A 66 -10.33 16.17 -6.79
C GLY A 66 -8.86 16.47 -6.47
N HIS A 67 -8.50 16.38 -5.20
CA HIS A 67 -7.14 16.65 -4.73
C HIS A 67 -6.62 15.58 -3.80
N ILE A 68 -5.33 15.31 -3.85
CA ILE A 68 -4.62 14.38 -2.98
C ILE A 68 -3.41 15.13 -2.43
N TYR A 69 -3.42 15.43 -1.13
CA TYR A 69 -2.31 16.17 -0.51
C TYR A 69 -1.43 15.24 0.31
N LEU A 70 -0.13 15.28 0.05
CA LEU A 70 0.90 14.72 0.91
C LEU A 70 1.64 15.88 1.58
N GLN A 71 1.51 16.02 2.90
CA GLN A 71 2.10 17.12 3.66
C GLN A 71 1.77 18.50 3.04
N GLY A 72 0.50 18.73 2.71
CA GLY A 72 0.02 19.98 2.12
C GLY A 72 0.35 20.21 0.65
N ARG A 73 1.11 19.30 -0.01
CA ARG A 73 1.43 19.39 -1.45
C ARG A 73 0.50 18.50 -2.27
N ASP A 74 -0.14 19.06 -3.28
CA ASP A 74 -1.03 18.30 -4.16
C ASP A 74 -0.23 17.32 -5.03
N VAL A 75 -0.41 16.03 -4.75
CA VAL A 75 0.22 14.91 -5.45
C VAL A 75 -0.07 14.93 -6.96
N LEU A 76 -1.26 15.39 -7.36
CA LEU A 76 -1.65 15.44 -8.78
C LEU A 76 -0.88 16.52 -9.56
N GLN A 77 -0.30 17.51 -8.87
CA GLN A 77 0.52 18.58 -9.46
C GLN A 77 2.03 18.29 -9.38
N MET A 78 2.46 17.27 -8.65
CA MET A 78 3.88 16.92 -8.49
C MET A 78 4.39 16.12 -9.69
N PRO A 79 5.72 16.13 -9.99
CA PRO A 79 6.29 15.18 -10.93
C PRO A 79 6.04 13.72 -10.51
N THR A 80 5.54 12.88 -11.42
CA THR A 80 5.13 11.49 -11.12
C THR A 80 6.27 10.66 -10.48
N MET A 81 7.50 10.85 -10.93
CA MET A 81 8.66 10.16 -10.33
C MET A 81 8.88 10.56 -8.86
N GLN A 82 8.69 11.85 -8.53
CA GLN A 82 8.79 12.32 -7.16
C GLN A 82 7.68 11.70 -6.28
N VAL A 83 6.45 11.66 -6.78
CA VAL A 83 5.32 11.01 -6.08
C VAL A 83 5.64 9.56 -5.78
N ARG A 84 6.08 8.78 -6.79
CA ARG A 84 6.35 7.34 -6.65
C ARG A 84 7.58 7.01 -5.80
N ARG A 85 8.45 7.99 -5.55
CA ARG A 85 9.53 7.86 -4.56
C ARG A 85 9.02 8.06 -3.14
N GLN A 86 8.10 9.00 -2.93
CA GLN A 86 7.52 9.30 -1.62
C GLN A 86 6.38 8.35 -1.24
N ILE A 87 5.67 7.81 -2.23
CA ILE A 87 4.53 6.90 -2.06
C ILE A 87 4.83 5.60 -2.77
N GLY A 88 5.36 4.63 -2.03
CA GLY A 88 5.67 3.28 -2.52
C GLY A 88 4.41 2.43 -2.71
N MET A 89 4.52 1.37 -3.53
CA MET A 89 3.41 0.44 -3.80
C MET A 89 3.87 -1.01 -3.69
N VAL A 90 3.06 -1.81 -2.99
CA VAL A 90 3.17 -3.27 -2.94
C VAL A 90 1.89 -3.86 -3.51
N PHE A 91 2.03 -4.76 -4.47
CA PHE A 91 0.92 -5.35 -5.21
C PHE A 91 0.42 -6.65 -4.58
N GLN A 92 -0.79 -7.04 -4.93
CA GLN A 92 -1.46 -8.23 -4.46
C GLN A 92 -0.65 -9.51 -4.73
N ARG A 93 -0.13 -9.65 -5.95
CA ARG A 93 0.77 -10.74 -6.30
C ARG A 93 2.22 -10.29 -6.16
N PRO A 94 3.08 -11.06 -5.49
CA PRO A 94 4.50 -10.76 -5.47
C PRO A 94 5.05 -10.58 -6.89
N ASN A 95 5.75 -9.48 -7.10
CA ASN A 95 6.27 -9.13 -8.43
C ASN A 95 7.75 -8.73 -8.39
N PRO A 96 8.64 -9.58 -7.85
CA PRO A 96 10.06 -9.32 -7.99
C PRO A 96 10.44 -9.28 -9.49
N PHE A 97 11.42 -8.45 -9.85
CA PHE A 97 11.94 -8.45 -11.21
C PHE A 97 12.62 -9.80 -11.49
N PRO A 98 12.11 -10.63 -12.40
CA PRO A 98 12.50 -12.04 -12.50
C PRO A 98 13.94 -12.24 -12.99
N THR A 99 14.49 -11.27 -13.71
CA THR A 99 15.86 -11.29 -14.23
C THR A 99 16.89 -10.74 -13.26
N MET A 100 16.43 -10.05 -12.18
CA MET A 100 17.29 -9.42 -11.19
C MET A 100 17.56 -10.38 -10.02
N SER A 101 18.73 -10.22 -9.41
CA SER A 101 19.07 -10.88 -8.14
C SER A 101 18.19 -10.33 -6.98
N ILE A 102 18.22 -11.00 -5.84
CA ILE A 102 17.56 -10.52 -4.61
C ILE A 102 18.11 -9.12 -4.27
N ALA A 103 19.42 -8.95 -4.27
CA ALA A 103 20.08 -7.68 -4.00
C ALA A 103 19.68 -6.60 -5.03
N ASP A 104 19.66 -6.92 -6.33
CA ASP A 104 19.27 -5.97 -7.35
C ASP A 104 17.79 -5.58 -7.27
N ASN A 105 16.90 -6.51 -6.88
CA ASN A 105 15.50 -6.19 -6.63
C ASN A 105 15.35 -5.14 -5.53
N VAL A 106 16.09 -5.25 -4.43
CA VAL A 106 16.03 -4.26 -3.33
C VAL A 106 16.41 -2.86 -3.83
N VAL A 107 17.48 -2.74 -4.59
CA VAL A 107 17.99 -1.43 -5.06
C VAL A 107 17.43 -0.99 -6.41
N ALA A 108 16.50 -1.74 -7.00
CA ALA A 108 15.97 -1.47 -8.33
C ALA A 108 15.38 -0.06 -8.44
N GLY A 109 14.73 0.45 -7.40
CA GLY A 109 14.18 1.80 -7.37
C GLY A 109 15.24 2.89 -7.60
N TYR A 110 16.43 2.75 -7.05
CA TYR A 110 17.54 3.68 -7.29
C TYR A 110 17.97 3.67 -8.75
N ARG A 111 18.16 2.47 -9.32
CA ARG A 111 18.56 2.31 -10.71
C ARG A 111 17.52 2.89 -11.66
N LEU A 112 16.24 2.64 -11.42
CA LEU A 112 15.14 3.16 -12.26
C LEU A 112 15.00 4.69 -12.15
N ASN A 113 15.43 5.29 -11.05
CA ASN A 113 15.50 6.75 -10.88
C ASN A 113 16.83 7.36 -11.35
N GLY A 114 17.70 6.60 -12.02
CA GLY A 114 19.00 7.09 -12.51
C GLY A 114 20.04 7.34 -11.41
N ILE A 115 19.79 6.89 -10.16
CA ILE A 115 20.66 7.11 -9.02
C ILE A 115 21.70 5.98 -8.95
N ARG A 116 22.98 6.31 -9.10
CA ARG A 116 24.07 5.34 -8.97
C ARG A 116 24.47 5.19 -7.50
N LEU A 117 24.52 3.95 -7.02
CA LEU A 117 25.00 3.59 -5.69
C LEU A 117 26.43 3.04 -5.79
N GLY A 118 27.33 3.56 -4.98
CA GLY A 118 28.65 2.93 -4.78
C GLY A 118 28.49 1.58 -4.08
N ARG A 119 29.48 0.68 -4.25
CA ARG A 119 29.45 -0.72 -3.79
C ARG A 119 29.10 -0.83 -2.30
N THR A 120 29.80 -0.10 -1.44
CA THR A 120 29.58 -0.13 0.01
C THR A 120 28.17 0.32 0.40
N ARG A 121 27.69 1.43 -0.19
CA ARG A 121 26.35 1.95 0.08
C ARG A 121 25.26 0.99 -0.42
N ARG A 122 25.48 0.34 -1.58
CA ARG A 122 24.56 -0.68 -2.11
C ARG A 122 24.44 -1.84 -1.14
N GLN A 123 25.57 -2.39 -0.67
CA GLN A 123 25.59 -3.51 0.28
C GLN A 123 24.86 -3.17 1.58
N ALA A 124 25.19 -2.02 2.19
CA ALA A 124 24.54 -1.57 3.43
C ALA A 124 23.02 -1.40 3.24
N LEU A 125 22.58 -0.81 2.12
CA LEU A 125 21.17 -0.61 1.82
C LEU A 125 20.43 -1.95 1.63
N VAL A 126 21.04 -2.90 0.93
CA VAL A 126 20.48 -4.25 0.72
C VAL A 126 20.30 -4.94 2.06
N GLU A 127 21.34 -4.99 2.89
CA GLU A 127 21.27 -5.60 4.22
C GLU A 127 20.21 -4.92 5.09
N GLN A 128 20.23 -3.59 5.18
CA GLN A 128 19.28 -2.82 5.98
C GLN A 128 17.82 -3.10 5.55
N SER A 129 17.56 -3.08 4.23
CA SER A 129 16.21 -3.28 3.70
C SER A 129 15.73 -4.72 3.91
N LEU A 130 16.59 -5.72 3.75
CA LEU A 130 16.25 -7.13 3.98
C LEU A 130 16.06 -7.43 5.47
N ARG A 131 16.85 -6.80 6.35
CA ARG A 131 16.64 -6.88 7.82
C ARG A 131 15.32 -6.25 8.23
N ALA A 132 14.97 -5.09 7.67
CA ALA A 132 13.72 -4.40 7.96
C ALA A 132 12.47 -5.23 7.66
N VAL A 133 12.58 -6.24 6.80
CA VAL A 133 11.47 -7.16 6.45
C VAL A 133 11.67 -8.58 6.99
N GLY A 134 12.65 -8.79 7.90
CA GLY A 134 12.95 -10.10 8.48
C GLY A 134 13.37 -11.16 7.46
N LEU A 135 13.97 -10.74 6.32
CA LEU A 135 14.38 -11.66 5.26
C LEU A 135 15.90 -11.90 5.23
N TRP A 136 16.70 -11.03 5.85
CA TRP A 136 18.17 -11.07 5.76
C TRP A 136 18.76 -12.42 6.12
N ASP A 137 18.42 -12.96 7.27
CA ASP A 137 19.01 -14.21 7.77
C ASP A 137 18.65 -15.43 6.92
N GLU A 138 17.55 -15.37 6.18
CA GLU A 138 17.11 -16.41 5.25
C GLU A 138 17.88 -16.37 3.91
N VAL A 139 18.39 -15.18 3.51
CA VAL A 139 18.92 -14.98 2.14
C VAL A 139 20.34 -14.40 2.06
N LYS A 140 20.97 -14.06 3.17
CA LYS A 140 22.30 -13.40 3.18
C LYS A 140 23.38 -14.11 2.36
N GLU A 141 23.35 -15.45 2.32
CA GLU A 141 24.31 -16.27 1.56
C GLU A 141 23.91 -16.43 0.07
N VAL A 142 22.72 -15.96 -0.31
CA VAL A 142 22.16 -16.17 -1.65
C VAL A 142 21.60 -14.89 -2.29
N THR A 143 22.04 -13.72 -1.83
CA THR A 143 21.54 -12.41 -2.31
C THR A 143 21.74 -12.18 -3.81
N GLU A 144 22.70 -12.87 -4.42
CA GLU A 144 22.97 -12.80 -5.87
C GLU A 144 22.10 -13.80 -6.69
N LYS A 145 21.33 -14.71 -6.03
CA LYS A 145 20.35 -15.54 -6.73
C LYS A 145 19.16 -14.69 -7.17
N LYS A 146 18.46 -15.15 -8.23
CA LYS A 146 17.27 -14.47 -8.74
C LYS A 146 16.16 -14.37 -7.70
N GLY A 147 15.43 -13.26 -7.68
CA GLY A 147 14.29 -13.07 -6.77
C GLY A 147 13.19 -14.11 -6.93
N SER A 148 13.05 -14.71 -8.12
CA SER A 148 12.10 -15.80 -8.40
C SER A 148 12.44 -17.14 -7.73
N PHE A 149 13.65 -17.29 -7.18
CA PHE A 149 14.06 -18.46 -6.39
C PHE A 149 13.34 -18.54 -5.04
N LEU A 150 12.86 -17.44 -4.53
CA LEU A 150 12.22 -17.34 -3.21
C LEU A 150 10.80 -17.91 -3.21
N SER A 151 10.34 -18.37 -2.04
CA SER A 151 8.93 -18.72 -1.81
C SER A 151 8.00 -17.52 -1.95
N GLY A 152 6.69 -17.72 -2.13
CA GLY A 152 5.73 -16.62 -2.28
C GLY A 152 5.79 -15.59 -1.16
N GLY A 153 5.83 -16.03 0.10
CA GLY A 153 5.97 -15.14 1.26
C GLY A 153 7.30 -14.40 1.31
N GLN A 154 8.41 -15.06 0.92
CA GLN A 154 9.72 -14.42 0.80
C GLN A 154 9.74 -13.39 -0.34
N GLN A 155 9.12 -13.70 -1.49
CA GLN A 155 8.98 -12.77 -2.61
C GLN A 155 8.18 -11.53 -2.21
N GLN A 156 7.12 -11.70 -1.43
CA GLN A 156 6.33 -10.56 -0.95
C GLN A 156 7.15 -9.68 -0.01
N ARG A 157 7.87 -10.27 0.94
CA ARG A 157 8.80 -9.51 1.80
C ARG A 157 9.91 -8.82 0.98
N LEU A 158 10.41 -9.44 -0.07
CA LEU A 158 11.35 -8.80 -1.00
C LEU A 158 10.72 -7.59 -1.71
N CYS A 159 9.46 -7.67 -2.14
CA CYS A 159 8.73 -6.55 -2.73
C CYS A 159 8.53 -5.40 -1.72
N ILE A 160 8.27 -5.73 -0.45
CA ILE A 160 8.20 -4.72 0.63
C ILE A 160 9.59 -4.10 0.85
N ALA A 161 10.66 -4.90 0.93
CA ALA A 161 12.04 -4.40 1.06
C ALA A 161 12.41 -3.44 -0.09
N ARG A 162 12.04 -3.79 -1.33
CA ARG A 162 12.22 -2.93 -2.51
C ARG A 162 11.51 -1.60 -2.37
N ALA A 163 10.27 -1.60 -1.87
CA ALA A 163 9.51 -0.38 -1.65
C ALA A 163 10.15 0.49 -0.54
N LEU A 164 10.56 -0.13 0.57
CA LEU A 164 11.19 0.55 1.71
C LEU A 164 12.57 1.12 1.40
N ALA A 165 13.32 0.50 0.47
CA ALA A 165 14.68 0.92 0.14
C ALA A 165 14.78 2.37 -0.33
N LEU A 166 13.74 2.91 -0.95
CA LEU A 166 13.63 4.33 -1.33
C LEU A 166 13.28 5.27 -0.18
N GLN A 167 13.07 4.74 1.03
CA GLN A 167 12.65 5.47 2.22
C GLN A 167 11.38 6.31 1.96
N PRO A 168 10.29 5.69 1.51
CA PRO A 168 9.05 6.39 1.23
C PRO A 168 8.40 6.90 2.52
N GLU A 169 7.58 7.93 2.39
CA GLU A 169 6.76 8.48 3.49
C GLU A 169 5.46 7.69 3.68
N VAL A 170 4.97 7.10 2.58
CA VAL A 170 3.75 6.27 2.55
C VAL A 170 4.02 4.99 1.78
N ILE A 171 3.49 3.87 2.27
CA ILE A 171 3.42 2.61 1.52
C ILE A 171 1.96 2.23 1.31
N LEU A 172 1.60 2.05 0.07
CA LEU A 172 0.30 1.54 -0.36
C LEU A 172 0.42 0.03 -0.57
N MET A 173 -0.54 -0.74 -0.06
CA MET A 173 -0.55 -2.19 -0.17
C MET A 173 -1.91 -2.67 -0.69
N ASP A 174 -1.90 -3.28 -1.86
CA ASP A 174 -3.10 -3.84 -2.49
C ASP A 174 -3.19 -5.33 -2.16
N GLU A 175 -3.97 -5.71 -1.16
CA GLU A 175 -4.18 -7.09 -0.69
C GLU A 175 -2.88 -7.93 -0.53
N PRO A 176 -1.87 -7.45 0.22
CA PRO A 176 -0.51 -7.99 0.19
C PRO A 176 -0.37 -9.42 0.70
N THR A 177 -1.40 -10.00 1.29
CA THR A 177 -1.39 -11.33 1.91
C THR A 177 -2.37 -12.31 1.28
N SER A 178 -3.18 -11.89 0.31
CA SER A 178 -4.26 -12.71 -0.26
C SER A 178 -3.80 -13.98 -0.98
N ALA A 179 -2.56 -14.00 -1.47
CA ALA A 179 -1.96 -15.14 -2.17
C ALA A 179 -0.98 -15.95 -1.29
N LEU A 180 -0.97 -15.70 0.03
CA LEU A 180 -0.01 -16.30 0.95
C LEU A 180 -0.67 -17.32 1.89
N ASP A 181 0.13 -18.26 2.37
CA ASP A 181 -0.24 -19.18 3.43
C ASP A 181 -0.42 -18.44 4.78
N PRO A 182 -1.12 -19.05 5.77
CA PRO A 182 -1.40 -18.40 7.05
C PRO A 182 -0.15 -17.98 7.84
N ILE A 183 0.95 -18.76 7.76
CA ILE A 183 2.20 -18.44 8.48
C ILE A 183 2.87 -17.22 7.85
N SER A 184 2.97 -17.18 6.52
CA SER A 184 3.50 -16.04 5.78
C SER A 184 2.64 -14.79 5.99
N THR A 185 1.31 -14.93 6.02
CA THR A 185 0.37 -13.84 6.32
C THR A 185 0.66 -13.23 7.68
N ARG A 186 0.77 -14.07 8.72
CA ARG A 186 1.06 -13.60 10.10
C ARG A 186 2.38 -12.84 10.18
N ARG A 187 3.43 -13.36 9.54
CA ARG A 187 4.74 -12.67 9.47
C ARG A 187 4.64 -11.29 8.81
N ILE A 188 3.82 -11.15 7.76
CA ILE A 188 3.58 -9.85 7.14
C ILE A 188 2.80 -8.93 8.09
N GLU A 189 1.77 -9.42 8.78
CA GLU A 189 1.01 -8.63 9.74
C GLU A 189 1.91 -8.08 10.87
N GLU A 190 2.74 -8.93 11.47
CA GLU A 190 3.72 -8.54 12.49
C GLU A 190 4.70 -7.49 11.95
N LEU A 191 5.22 -7.70 10.75
CA LEU A 191 6.07 -6.73 10.05
C LEU A 191 5.39 -5.38 9.86
N LEU A 192 4.11 -5.34 9.47
CA LEU A 192 3.40 -4.07 9.26
C LEU A 192 3.22 -3.29 10.56
N LEU A 193 2.97 -3.97 11.67
CA LEU A 193 2.89 -3.35 13.00
C LEU A 193 4.22 -2.72 13.44
N GLU A 194 5.36 -3.31 13.08
CA GLU A 194 6.67 -2.72 13.32
C GLU A 194 6.94 -1.53 12.39
N LEU A 195 6.60 -1.67 11.11
CA LEU A 195 6.87 -0.66 10.10
C LEU A 195 6.05 0.62 10.28
N LYS A 196 4.82 0.55 10.81
CA LYS A 196 3.97 1.72 10.99
C LYS A 196 4.59 2.82 11.83
N THR A 197 5.55 2.49 12.70
CA THR A 197 6.27 3.47 13.51
C THR A 197 7.23 4.35 12.69
N LYS A 198 7.54 3.94 11.46
CA LYS A 198 8.53 4.60 10.58
C LYS A 198 7.92 5.11 9.28
N VAL A 199 6.82 4.52 8.82
CA VAL A 199 6.18 4.83 7.54
C VAL A 199 4.66 4.73 7.69
N THR A 200 3.92 5.63 7.03
CA THR A 200 2.46 5.56 6.98
C THR A 200 2.03 4.45 6.01
N ILE A 201 1.07 3.63 6.40
CA ILE A 201 0.63 2.48 5.61
C ILE A 201 -0.86 2.62 5.26
N VAL A 202 -1.19 2.46 3.98
CA VAL A 202 -2.58 2.31 3.52
C VAL A 202 -2.70 0.94 2.89
N ILE A 203 -3.56 0.10 3.46
CA ILE A 203 -3.72 -1.28 3.02
C ILE A 203 -5.15 -1.55 2.53
N VAL A 204 -5.29 -2.10 1.35
CA VAL A 204 -6.55 -2.70 0.89
C VAL A 204 -6.56 -4.15 1.35
N THR A 205 -7.65 -4.58 1.98
CA THR A 205 -7.87 -5.97 2.33
C THR A 205 -9.35 -6.32 2.29
N HIS A 206 -9.66 -7.56 1.88
CA HIS A 206 -10.99 -8.15 2.01
C HIS A 206 -11.12 -9.00 3.29
N ASN A 207 -10.03 -9.17 4.04
CA ASN A 207 -10.01 -9.91 5.29
C ASN A 207 -10.28 -8.97 6.47
N MET A 208 -11.52 -8.97 6.96
CA MET A 208 -11.96 -8.13 8.08
C MET A 208 -11.17 -8.42 9.36
N GLY A 209 -10.88 -9.71 9.63
CA GLY A 209 -10.06 -10.09 10.78
C GLY A 209 -8.63 -9.53 10.71
N GLN A 210 -8.04 -9.45 9.51
CA GLN A 210 -6.74 -8.79 9.32
C GLN A 210 -6.85 -7.28 9.60
N ALA A 211 -7.83 -6.60 9.00
CA ALA A 211 -8.02 -5.18 9.23
C ALA A 211 -8.19 -4.87 10.74
N ALA A 212 -9.04 -5.65 11.43
CA ALA A 212 -9.26 -5.48 12.87
C ALA A 212 -7.98 -5.65 13.71
N ARG A 213 -7.07 -6.55 13.31
CA ARG A 213 -5.85 -6.81 14.07
C ARG A 213 -4.75 -5.78 13.87
N ILE A 214 -4.60 -5.26 12.65
CA ILE A 214 -3.40 -4.47 12.32
C ILE A 214 -3.65 -2.99 12.10
N SER A 215 -4.88 -2.56 11.76
CA SER A 215 -5.11 -1.16 11.42
C SER A 215 -5.49 -0.29 12.60
N ASP A 216 -5.11 0.97 12.54
CA ASP A 216 -5.49 2.03 13.48
C ASP A 216 -6.77 2.71 13.03
N MET A 217 -6.92 2.91 11.72
CA MET A 217 -8.07 3.51 11.06
C MET A 217 -8.64 2.56 10.01
N ALA A 218 -9.95 2.61 9.80
CA ALA A 218 -10.61 1.78 8.80
C ALA A 218 -11.59 2.60 7.96
N MET A 219 -11.56 2.37 6.64
CA MET A 219 -12.47 2.91 5.64
C MET A 219 -13.35 1.79 5.12
N PHE A 220 -14.65 1.97 5.13
CA PHE A 220 -15.58 1.09 4.42
C PHE A 220 -16.05 1.76 3.13
N MET A 221 -15.80 1.10 1.99
CA MET A 221 -16.20 1.56 0.67
C MET A 221 -17.29 0.68 0.07
N TYR A 222 -18.27 1.32 -0.58
CA TYR A 222 -19.32 0.63 -1.31
C TYR A 222 -19.71 1.40 -2.56
N LEU A 223 -19.78 0.72 -3.70
CA LEU A 223 -20.16 1.30 -5.01
C LEU A 223 -19.42 2.62 -5.33
N GLY A 224 -18.12 2.63 -5.14
CA GLY A 224 -17.25 3.78 -5.41
C GLY A 224 -17.25 4.87 -4.34
N LYS A 225 -18.06 4.78 -3.30
CA LYS A 225 -18.21 5.81 -2.26
C LYS A 225 -17.57 5.37 -0.96
N LEU A 226 -17.02 6.32 -0.23
CA LEU A 226 -16.65 6.14 1.18
C LEU A 226 -17.93 6.23 2.01
N ILE A 227 -18.29 5.13 2.65
CA ILE A 227 -19.50 5.02 3.47
C ILE A 227 -19.21 5.43 4.90
N GLU A 228 -18.13 4.90 5.45
CA GLU A 228 -17.72 5.18 6.82
C GLU A 228 -16.19 5.18 6.94
N TYR A 229 -15.67 6.08 7.77
CA TYR A 229 -14.27 6.20 8.11
C TYR A 229 -14.12 6.60 9.57
N ASP A 230 -13.53 5.73 10.37
CA ASP A 230 -13.34 5.97 11.81
C ASP A 230 -12.13 5.16 12.31
N SER A 231 -11.81 5.25 13.61
CA SER A 231 -10.88 4.33 14.22
C SER A 231 -11.34 2.89 14.01
N THR A 232 -10.39 1.97 13.81
CA THR A 232 -10.72 0.56 13.59
C THR A 232 -11.59 0.01 14.72
N GLN A 233 -11.29 0.37 15.97
CA GLN A 233 -12.10 -0.03 17.11
C GLN A 233 -13.54 0.41 16.96
N GLN A 234 -13.80 1.71 16.67
CA GLN A 234 -15.14 2.26 16.54
C GLN A 234 -15.92 1.57 15.41
N LEU A 235 -15.28 1.46 14.24
CA LEU A 235 -15.93 0.90 13.05
C LEU A 235 -16.31 -0.58 13.23
N PHE A 236 -15.48 -1.36 13.94
CA PHE A 236 -15.75 -2.79 14.16
C PHE A 236 -16.67 -3.08 15.34
N THR A 237 -16.78 -2.19 16.33
CA THR A 237 -17.62 -2.44 17.53
C THR A 237 -18.96 -1.72 17.51
N ALA A 238 -19.02 -0.54 16.88
CA ALA A 238 -20.23 0.29 16.86
C ALA A 238 -20.27 1.12 15.53
N PRO A 239 -20.41 0.45 14.38
CA PRO A 239 -20.54 1.13 13.09
C PRO A 239 -21.75 2.05 13.09
N LYS A 240 -21.63 3.20 12.43
CA LYS A 240 -22.69 4.22 12.36
C LYS A 240 -23.63 3.99 11.18
N ASP A 241 -23.12 3.38 10.11
CA ASP A 241 -23.90 3.11 8.89
C ASP A 241 -24.32 1.64 8.84
N LYS A 242 -25.59 1.40 8.59
CA LYS A 242 -26.18 0.04 8.53
C LYS A 242 -25.45 -0.85 7.50
N ARG A 243 -25.00 -0.29 6.39
CA ARG A 243 -24.25 -1.03 5.35
C ARG A 243 -22.91 -1.53 5.88
N THR A 244 -22.25 -0.74 6.75
CA THR A 244 -21.01 -1.14 7.41
C THR A 244 -21.28 -2.32 8.35
N GLU A 245 -22.34 -2.24 9.15
CA GLU A 245 -22.76 -3.30 10.07
C GLU A 245 -23.07 -4.61 9.30
N ASP A 246 -23.88 -4.51 8.25
CA ASP A 246 -24.26 -5.65 7.42
C ASP A 246 -23.03 -6.31 6.76
N TYR A 247 -22.06 -5.51 6.29
CA TYR A 247 -20.81 -6.01 5.75
C TYR A 247 -19.98 -6.75 6.80
N LEU A 248 -19.82 -6.18 7.99
CA LEU A 248 -19.02 -6.76 9.07
C LEU A 248 -19.63 -8.04 9.65
N THR A 249 -20.97 -8.13 9.67
CA THR A 249 -21.70 -9.32 10.15
C THR A 249 -21.90 -10.39 9.08
N GLY A 250 -21.44 -10.15 7.84
CA GLY A 250 -21.64 -11.10 6.74
C GLY A 250 -23.07 -11.15 6.19
N GLN A 251 -23.91 -10.18 6.53
CA GLN A 251 -25.31 -10.06 6.05
C GLN A 251 -25.41 -9.20 4.78
N PHE A 252 -24.29 -8.88 4.17
CA PHE A 252 -24.16 -8.02 3.02
C PHE A 252 -24.35 -8.85 1.75
N GLY A 253 -25.49 -8.71 1.07
CA GLY A 253 -25.84 -9.44 -0.16
C GLY A 253 -27.18 -8.98 -0.72
#